data_43e870e1482f5c38e675bc82176f8c0e
#
_entry.id   43e870e1482f5c38e675bc82176f8c0e
#
_cell.length_a   1.000
_cell.length_b   1.000
_cell.length_c   1.000
_cell.angle_alpha   90.00
_cell.angle_beta   90.00
_cell.angle_gamma   90.00
#
_symmetry.space_group_name_H-M   'P 1'
#
loop_
_entity.id
_entity.type
_entity.pdbx_description
1 polymer ?
#
loop_
_entity_poly.entity_id
_entity_poly.type
_entity_poly.pdbx_seq_one_letter_code
_entity_poly.pdbx_strand_id
1 'polypeptide(L)'
;MDVRVGLQRKLSVEELKSLSMKSEEKSENVGLKLNIQKTKIMASGPITSWQIDAETMETITDFLFLDSKIAADGDCRSEIKRHLLCGRKMITNLFSILKSRDITLPTKVHLVKAIVFPVVLYGCESWTIKKAEC
;
A
#
# COMPACT_ATOMS: atom_id res chain seq x y z
N MET A 1 -15.44 -13.43 -0.36
CA MET A 1 -15.07 -12.16 0.31
C MET A 1 -13.63 -12.27 0.75
N ASP A 2 -12.76 -11.45 0.22
CA ASP A 2 -11.33 -11.51 0.56
C ASP A 2 -11.11 -10.74 1.87
N VAL A 3 -10.72 -11.43 2.93
CA VAL A 3 -10.32 -10.77 4.18
C VAL A 3 -8.88 -10.29 4.01
N ARG A 4 -8.69 -8.97 3.90
CA ARG A 4 -7.37 -8.36 3.88
C ARG A 4 -7.03 -7.87 5.29
N VAL A 5 -6.11 -8.55 5.94
CA VAL A 5 -5.58 -8.10 7.22
C VAL A 5 -4.23 -7.45 6.98
N GLY A 6 -4.18 -6.13 7.07
CA GLY A 6 -2.93 -5.38 7.05
C GLY A 6 -2.44 -5.12 8.47
N LEU A 7 -1.44 -5.86 8.92
CA LEU A 7 -0.80 -5.59 10.20
C LEU A 7 0.54 -4.89 9.96
N GLN A 8 0.64 -3.62 10.35
CA GLN A 8 1.87 -2.82 10.27
C GLN A 8 2.80 -2.99 11.50
N ARG A 9 2.64 -4.04 12.26
CA ARG A 9 3.47 -4.29 13.44
C ARG A 9 4.55 -5.31 13.10
N LYS A 10 5.78 -5.07 13.56
CA LYS A 10 6.81 -6.11 13.56
C LYS A 10 6.40 -7.20 14.54
N LEU A 11 5.82 -8.26 14.03
CA LEU A 11 5.44 -9.44 14.78
C LEU A 11 6.54 -10.49 14.65
N SER A 12 6.76 -11.24 15.73
CA SER A 12 7.55 -12.47 15.63
C SER A 12 6.80 -13.52 14.80
N VAL A 13 7.52 -14.48 14.27
CA VAL A 13 6.94 -15.59 13.48
C VAL A 13 5.86 -16.32 14.27
N GLU A 14 6.08 -16.51 15.59
CA GLU A 14 5.16 -17.20 16.49
C GLU A 14 3.86 -16.40 16.74
N GLU A 15 3.99 -15.10 16.94
CA GLU A 15 2.83 -14.21 17.10
C GLU A 15 1.98 -14.17 15.83
N LEU A 16 2.62 -14.16 14.66
CA LEU A 16 1.92 -14.16 13.39
C LEU A 16 1.19 -15.48 13.14
N LYS A 17 1.81 -16.63 13.49
CA LYS A 17 1.15 -17.95 13.46
C LYS A 17 -0.09 -17.99 14.35
N SER A 18 0.05 -17.53 15.59
CA SER A 18 -1.08 -17.45 16.53
C SER A 18 -2.21 -16.58 16.02
N LEU A 19 -1.90 -15.44 15.43
CA LEU A 19 -2.89 -14.54 14.82
C LEU A 19 -3.59 -15.15 13.62
N SER A 20 -2.85 -15.86 12.75
CA SER A 20 -3.40 -16.54 11.59
C SER A 20 -4.39 -17.63 12.01
N MET A 21 -4.04 -18.46 12.99
CA MET A 21 -4.91 -19.51 13.53
C MET A 21 -6.18 -18.92 14.17
N LYS A 22 -6.05 -17.86 14.97
CA LYS A 22 -7.21 -17.18 15.57
C LYS A 22 -8.12 -16.53 14.53
N SER A 23 -7.53 -15.98 13.47
CA SER A 23 -8.29 -15.38 12.37
C SER A 23 -9.08 -16.43 11.60
N GLU A 24 -8.47 -17.59 11.36
CA GLU A 24 -9.11 -18.72 10.70
C GLU A 24 -10.30 -19.25 11.53
N GLU A 25 -10.06 -19.56 12.81
CA GLU A 25 -11.11 -20.01 13.72
C GLU A 25 -12.29 -19.04 13.80
N LYS A 26 -12.01 -17.74 13.93
CA LYS A 26 -13.07 -16.73 13.95
C LYS A 26 -13.80 -16.57 12.64
N SER A 27 -13.11 -16.70 11.51
CA SER A 27 -13.72 -16.61 10.19
C SER A 27 -14.63 -17.82 9.90
N GLU A 28 -14.25 -19.00 10.32
CA GLU A 28 -15.07 -20.19 10.22
C GLU A 28 -16.36 -20.09 11.06
N ASN A 29 -16.26 -19.52 12.26
CA ASN A 29 -17.43 -19.32 13.13
C ASN A 29 -18.50 -18.40 12.51
N VAL A 30 -18.13 -17.53 11.58
CA VAL A 30 -19.05 -16.66 10.85
C VAL A 30 -19.34 -17.15 9.41
N GLY A 31 -18.93 -18.38 9.08
CA GLY A 31 -19.17 -18.99 7.76
C GLY A 31 -18.23 -18.47 6.65
N LEU A 32 -17.11 -17.84 6.99
CA LEU A 32 -16.11 -17.40 6.04
C LEU A 32 -14.92 -18.36 6.05
N LYS A 33 -14.45 -18.75 4.88
CA LYS A 33 -13.26 -19.60 4.73
C LYS A 33 -12.07 -18.79 4.23
N LEU A 34 -10.90 -18.98 4.87
CA LEU A 34 -9.66 -18.36 4.42
C LEU A 34 -9.25 -18.94 3.05
N ASN A 35 -8.97 -18.07 2.10
CA ASN A 35 -8.42 -18.50 0.80
C ASN A 35 -6.90 -18.52 0.87
N ILE A 36 -6.33 -19.71 1.08
CA ILE A 36 -4.88 -19.90 1.24
C ILE A 36 -4.12 -19.54 -0.02
N GLN A 37 -4.66 -19.83 -1.21
CA GLN A 37 -4.01 -19.48 -2.49
C GLN A 37 -3.86 -17.97 -2.70
N LYS A 38 -4.77 -17.17 -2.15
CA LYS A 38 -4.72 -15.70 -2.20
C LYS A 38 -4.01 -15.08 -0.99
N THR A 39 -3.69 -15.88 0.02
CA THR A 39 -2.99 -15.42 1.20
C THR A 39 -1.49 -15.44 0.94
N LYS A 40 -0.81 -14.33 1.20
CA LYS A 40 0.62 -14.16 0.94
C LYS A 40 1.30 -13.60 2.18
N ILE A 41 2.56 -13.94 2.35
CA ILE A 41 3.39 -13.47 3.46
C ILE A 41 4.46 -12.53 2.95
N MET A 42 4.64 -11.44 3.65
CA MET A 42 5.70 -10.48 3.42
C MET A 42 6.53 -10.32 4.69
N ALA A 43 7.83 -10.47 4.60
CA ALA A 43 8.73 -10.30 5.72
C ALA A 43 9.96 -9.47 5.34
N SER A 44 10.48 -8.74 6.32
CA SER A 44 11.70 -7.93 6.17
C SER A 44 13.00 -8.72 6.29
N GLY A 45 12.92 -10.04 6.46
CA GLY A 45 14.08 -10.93 6.58
C GLY A 45 13.84 -12.27 5.91
N PRO A 46 14.85 -13.15 5.85
CA PRO A 46 14.71 -14.46 5.22
C PRO A 46 13.71 -15.34 6.01
N ILE A 47 12.65 -15.76 5.34
CA ILE A 47 11.73 -16.79 5.83
C ILE A 47 11.92 -18.01 4.96
N THR A 48 12.24 -19.14 5.59
CA THR A 48 12.53 -20.39 4.88
C THR A 48 11.28 -21.09 4.35
N SER A 49 10.19 -21.06 5.07
CA SER A 49 8.88 -21.53 4.60
C SER A 49 7.80 -21.18 5.61
N TRP A 50 6.59 -20.94 5.11
CA TRP A 50 5.42 -20.75 5.94
C TRP A 50 4.30 -21.65 5.46
N GLN A 51 3.69 -22.39 6.38
CA GLN A 51 2.59 -23.29 6.08
C GLN A 51 1.38 -22.96 6.95
N ILE A 52 0.20 -22.92 6.34
CA ILE A 52 -1.09 -22.92 7.01
C ILE A 52 -1.84 -24.12 6.47
N ASP A 53 -2.41 -24.94 7.35
CA ASP A 53 -3.12 -26.18 7.01
C ASP A 53 -2.34 -27.12 6.06
N ALA A 54 -1.02 -27.26 6.30
CA ALA A 54 -0.11 -28.05 5.46
C ALA A 54 0.09 -27.52 4.02
N GLU A 55 -0.49 -26.38 3.66
CA GLU A 55 -0.21 -25.71 2.40
C GLU A 55 0.89 -24.66 2.56
N THR A 56 1.85 -24.64 1.64
CA THR A 56 2.93 -23.67 1.63
C THR A 56 2.44 -22.33 1.08
N MET A 57 2.67 -21.27 1.81
CA MET A 57 2.30 -19.93 1.39
C MET A 57 3.38 -19.26 0.55
N GLU A 58 2.94 -18.48 -0.43
CA GLU A 58 3.84 -17.68 -1.26
C GLU A 58 4.39 -16.49 -0.48
N THR A 59 5.71 -16.32 -0.54
CA THR A 59 6.40 -15.16 0.03
C THR A 59 6.55 -14.09 -1.04
N ILE A 60 6.17 -12.85 -0.73
CA ILE A 60 6.25 -11.71 -1.63
C ILE A 60 7.15 -10.61 -1.07
N THR A 61 7.75 -9.83 -1.94
CA THR A 61 8.62 -8.71 -1.59
C THR A 61 7.89 -7.38 -1.54
N ASP A 62 6.78 -7.26 -2.24
CA ASP A 62 5.93 -6.09 -2.25
C ASP A 62 4.45 -6.47 -2.34
N PHE A 63 3.59 -5.58 -1.89
CA PHE A 63 2.16 -5.77 -1.85
C PHE A 63 1.42 -4.47 -2.11
N LEU A 64 0.35 -4.53 -2.88
CA LEU A 64 -0.51 -3.39 -3.14
C LEU A 64 -1.73 -3.44 -2.21
N PHE A 65 -1.82 -2.50 -1.29
CA PHE A 65 -2.92 -2.38 -0.32
C PHE A 65 -3.60 -1.03 -0.44
N LEU A 66 -4.89 -1.03 -0.74
CA LEU A 66 -5.67 0.19 -0.96
C LEU A 66 -4.96 1.18 -1.91
N ASP A 67 -4.46 0.66 -3.02
CA ASP A 67 -3.69 1.40 -4.03
C ASP A 67 -2.36 2.00 -3.53
N SER A 68 -1.89 1.55 -2.38
CA SER A 68 -0.59 1.92 -1.81
C SER A 68 0.38 0.75 -1.88
N LYS A 69 1.56 0.95 -2.45
CA LYS A 69 2.57 -0.10 -2.56
C LYS A 69 3.40 -0.17 -1.28
N ILE A 70 3.39 -1.33 -0.64
CA ILE A 70 4.14 -1.62 0.58
C ILE A 70 5.25 -2.61 0.22
N ALA A 71 6.50 -2.25 0.52
CA ALA A 71 7.66 -3.10 0.32
C ALA A 71 8.12 -3.74 1.64
N ALA A 72 8.63 -4.96 1.56
CA ALA A 72 9.09 -5.72 2.72
C ALA A 72 10.27 -5.06 3.46
N ASP A 73 11.11 -4.34 2.74
CA ASP A 73 12.25 -3.58 3.29
C ASP A 73 11.85 -2.22 3.90
N GLY A 74 10.56 -1.84 3.78
CA GLY A 74 10.05 -0.54 4.23
C GLY A 74 10.49 0.64 3.37
N ASP A 75 11.07 0.41 2.18
CA ASP A 75 11.48 1.47 1.27
C ASP A 75 10.28 2.03 0.48
N CYS A 76 9.94 3.27 0.73
CA CYS A 76 8.83 3.96 0.08
C CYS A 76 9.23 4.72 -1.20
N ARG A 77 10.49 4.68 -1.62
CA ARG A 77 10.97 5.46 -2.78
C ARG A 77 10.24 5.13 -4.07
N SER A 78 9.98 3.85 -4.31
CA SER A 78 9.24 3.41 -5.51
C SER A 78 7.79 3.89 -5.49
N GLU A 79 7.17 3.87 -4.32
CA GLU A 79 5.80 4.37 -4.11
C GLU A 79 5.71 5.88 -4.32
N ILE A 80 6.62 6.64 -3.74
CA ILE A 80 6.70 8.09 -3.90
C ILE A 80 6.88 8.46 -5.38
N LYS A 81 7.79 7.78 -6.09
CA LYS A 81 7.98 7.98 -7.54
C LYS A 81 6.71 7.69 -8.33
N ARG A 82 5.98 6.62 -7.99
CA ARG A 82 4.71 6.27 -8.64
C ARG A 82 3.68 7.38 -8.47
N HIS A 83 3.52 7.90 -7.25
CA HIS A 83 2.59 9.00 -6.96
C HIS A 83 2.98 10.29 -7.66
N LEU A 84 4.27 10.63 -7.71
CA LEU A 84 4.76 11.79 -8.45
C LEU A 84 4.49 11.67 -9.96
N LEU A 85 4.64 10.48 -10.54
CA LEU A 85 4.30 10.23 -11.94
C LEU A 85 2.80 10.38 -12.20
N CYS A 86 1.95 9.89 -11.29
CA CYS A 86 0.51 10.08 -11.37
C CYS A 86 0.15 11.57 -11.30
N GLY A 87 0.72 12.30 -10.36
CA GLY A 87 0.53 13.76 -10.25
C GLY A 87 0.96 14.51 -11.51
N ARG A 88 2.09 14.12 -12.10
CA ARG A 88 2.57 14.69 -13.37
C ARG A 88 1.60 14.43 -14.52
N LYS A 89 1.05 13.23 -14.64
CA LYS A 89 -0.01 12.92 -15.63
C LYS A 89 -1.26 13.79 -15.42
N MET A 90 -1.68 13.98 -14.17
CA MET A 90 -2.82 14.84 -13.85
C MET A 90 -2.57 16.29 -14.26
N ILE A 91 -1.38 16.84 -14.00
CA ILE A 91 -1.01 18.19 -14.48
C ILE A 91 -1.05 18.25 -15.99
N THR A 92 -0.54 17.24 -16.70
CA THR A 92 -0.59 17.19 -18.17
C THR A 92 -2.02 17.19 -18.69
N ASN A 93 -2.93 16.45 -18.05
CA ASN A 93 -4.35 16.42 -18.40
C ASN A 93 -5.05 17.78 -18.15
N LEU A 94 -4.59 18.54 -17.15
CA LEU A 94 -5.10 19.88 -16.84
C LEU A 94 -4.39 20.99 -17.63
N PHE A 95 -3.43 20.66 -18.48
CA PHE A 95 -2.56 21.62 -19.13
C PHE A 95 -3.33 22.67 -19.94
N SER A 96 -4.37 22.26 -20.68
CA SER A 96 -5.22 23.17 -21.45
C SER A 96 -5.90 24.21 -20.56
N ILE A 97 -6.41 23.82 -19.41
CA ILE A 97 -7.04 24.67 -18.41
C ILE A 97 -6.00 25.60 -17.77
N LEU A 98 -4.85 25.05 -17.37
CA LEU A 98 -3.78 25.81 -16.74
C LEU A 98 -3.15 26.86 -17.68
N LYS A 99 -3.16 26.59 -18.99
CA LYS A 99 -2.66 27.51 -20.00
C LYS A 99 -3.67 28.56 -20.41
N SER A 100 -4.96 28.35 -20.16
CA SER A 100 -6.02 29.31 -20.52
C SER A 100 -5.78 30.66 -19.86
N ARG A 101 -5.99 31.76 -20.62
CA ARG A 101 -5.92 33.12 -20.11
C ARG A 101 -7.21 33.57 -19.45
N ASP A 102 -8.32 32.90 -19.72
CA ASP A 102 -9.64 33.24 -19.20
C ASP A 102 -9.82 32.79 -17.74
N ILE A 103 -8.93 31.96 -17.25
CA ILE A 103 -8.96 31.42 -15.88
C ILE A 103 -7.93 32.16 -15.02
N THR A 104 -8.38 32.71 -13.90
CA THR A 104 -7.51 33.46 -12.99
C THR A 104 -6.48 32.56 -12.30
N LEU A 105 -5.36 33.13 -11.90
CA LEU A 105 -4.29 32.42 -11.20
C LEU A 105 -4.76 31.75 -9.89
N PRO A 106 -5.57 32.44 -9.03
CA PRO A 106 -6.11 31.79 -7.83
C PRO A 106 -6.94 30.53 -8.13
N THR A 107 -7.72 30.54 -9.19
CA THR A 107 -8.52 29.37 -9.63
C THR A 107 -7.63 28.25 -10.09
N LYS A 108 -6.57 28.52 -10.85
CA LYS A 108 -5.59 27.52 -11.27
C LYS A 108 -4.90 26.85 -10.07
N VAL A 109 -4.48 27.66 -9.10
CA VAL A 109 -3.86 27.15 -7.86
C VAL A 109 -4.85 26.28 -7.08
N HIS A 110 -6.10 26.70 -6.99
CA HIS A 110 -7.15 25.91 -6.34
C HIS A 110 -7.37 24.55 -7.01
N LEU A 111 -7.43 24.52 -8.34
CA LEU A 111 -7.56 23.28 -9.11
C LEU A 111 -6.39 22.32 -8.86
N VAL A 112 -5.16 22.81 -8.89
CA VAL A 112 -3.97 22.00 -8.61
C VAL A 112 -4.02 21.43 -7.19
N LYS A 113 -4.35 22.23 -6.20
CA LYS A 113 -4.50 21.78 -4.81
C LYS A 113 -5.60 20.75 -4.63
N ALA A 114 -6.74 20.92 -5.31
CA ALA A 114 -7.89 20.04 -5.16
C ALA A 114 -7.74 18.70 -5.91
N ILE A 115 -7.01 18.65 -7.02
CA ILE A 115 -6.93 17.49 -7.91
C ILE A 115 -5.57 16.80 -7.83
N VAL A 116 -4.48 17.56 -7.91
CA VAL A 116 -3.11 16.98 -8.00
C VAL A 116 -2.57 16.59 -6.64
N PHE A 117 -2.72 17.44 -5.63
CA PHE A 117 -2.19 17.16 -4.29
C PHE A 117 -2.76 15.91 -3.65
N PRO A 118 -4.07 15.61 -3.69
CA PRO A 118 -4.61 14.38 -3.17
C PRO A 118 -4.01 13.13 -3.84
N VAL A 119 -3.77 13.16 -5.15
CA VAL A 119 -3.17 12.06 -5.89
C VAL A 119 -1.72 11.82 -5.47
N VAL A 120 -0.93 12.90 -5.31
CA VAL A 120 0.48 12.81 -4.91
C VAL A 120 0.63 12.41 -3.45
N LEU A 121 -0.22 12.94 -2.57
CA LEU A 121 -0.11 12.77 -1.11
C LEU A 121 -0.90 11.57 -0.58
N TYR A 122 -1.63 10.85 -1.41
CA TYR A 122 -2.38 9.67 -0.99
C TYR A 122 -1.47 8.64 -0.32
N GLY A 123 -1.81 8.26 0.90
CA GLY A 123 -1.05 7.28 1.68
C GLY A 123 0.30 7.80 2.22
N CYS A 124 0.58 9.11 2.13
CA CYS A 124 1.86 9.69 2.57
C CYS A 124 2.13 9.52 4.07
N GLU A 125 1.10 9.30 4.88
CA GLU A 125 1.21 9.00 6.31
C GLU A 125 1.95 7.69 6.60
N SER A 126 1.96 6.76 5.63
CA SER A 126 2.68 5.50 5.74
C SER A 126 4.11 5.54 5.21
N TRP A 127 4.54 6.67 4.62
CA TRP A 127 5.86 6.78 4.02
C TRP A 127 6.93 7.08 5.07
N THR A 128 7.88 6.19 5.17
CA THR A 128 9.09 6.42 5.97
C THR A 128 10.10 7.19 5.13
N ILE A 129 10.30 8.45 5.45
CA ILE A 129 11.38 9.26 4.85
C ILE A 129 12.64 8.96 5.66
N LYS A 130 13.58 8.21 5.09
CA LYS A 130 14.93 8.16 5.63
C LYS A 130 15.48 9.59 5.52
N LYS A 131 15.92 10.15 6.65
CA LYS A 131 16.70 11.41 6.61
C LYS A 131 17.77 11.22 5.56
N ALA A 132 17.72 12.02 4.49
CA ALA A 132 18.84 12.11 3.59
C ALA A 132 20.04 12.50 4.46
N GLU A 133 21.06 11.67 4.48
CA GLU A 133 22.35 12.08 4.98
C GLU A 133 22.75 13.28 4.12
N CYS A 134 22.74 14.41 4.77
CA CYS A 134 23.25 15.65 4.18
C CYS A 134 24.75 15.51 3.94
#